data_a8fcea8a317c5838f85c844e20aa8a33
#
_entry.id   a8fcea8a317c5838f85c844e20aa8a33
#
_cell.length_a   1.000
_cell.length_b   1.000
_cell.length_c   1.000
_cell.angle_alpha   90.00
_cell.angle_beta   90.00
_cell.angle_gamma   90.00
#
_symmetry.space_group_name_H-M   'P 1'
#
loop_
_entity.id
_entity.type
_entity.pdbx_description
1 polymer ?
#
loop_
_entity_poly.entity_id
_entity_poly.type
_entity_poly.pdbx_seq_one_letter_code
_entity_poly.pdbx_strand_id
1 'polypeptide(L)'
;MKLDHSNRAHAKLSASGAKQWLNCPPSIKASEGIADKSTVFAEEGTFAHELSELYFSLKYEGLTQFEFNKAFQNYKRNQYYSEELREYVEEYVANVEEKYNEALSRDNDVIALFETKLDLGKYVPESFGTGDVIIFSGGVLEIIDLKYGKGIEVSA
;
A
#
# COMPACT_ATOMS: atom_id res chain seq x y z
N MET A 1 -12.09 -9.99 -7.55
CA MET A 1 -12.53 -9.71 -6.17
C MET A 1 -12.39 -8.21 -5.95
N LYS A 2 -13.48 -7.46 -5.80
CA LYS A 2 -13.40 -6.02 -5.49
C LYS A 2 -13.00 -5.91 -4.02
N LEU A 3 -11.77 -5.51 -3.75
CA LEU A 3 -11.37 -5.07 -2.42
C LEU A 3 -12.07 -3.73 -2.17
N ASP A 4 -13.00 -3.73 -1.23
CA ASP A 4 -13.70 -2.53 -0.79
C ASP A 4 -12.77 -1.74 0.15
N HIS A 5 -12.10 -0.73 -0.39
CA HIS A 5 -11.18 0.13 0.37
C HIS A 5 -11.89 1.05 1.36
N SER A 6 -13.23 1.20 1.26
CA SER A 6 -14.02 2.09 2.12
C SER A 6 -14.14 1.60 3.57
N ASN A 7 -13.77 0.34 3.87
CA ASN A 7 -13.87 -0.29 5.19
C ASN A 7 -12.50 -0.61 5.82
N ARG A 8 -11.45 0.15 5.52
CA ARG A 8 -10.17 0.05 6.26
C ARG A 8 -10.36 0.63 7.66
N ALA A 9 -10.89 -0.19 8.59
CA ALA A 9 -10.81 0.13 10.01
C ALA A 9 -9.35 0.17 10.42
N HIS A 10 -8.85 1.34 10.82
CA HIS A 10 -7.49 1.46 11.37
C HIS A 10 -7.38 0.63 12.64
N ALA A 11 -6.31 -0.15 12.75
CA ALA A 11 -6.01 -0.87 13.98
C ALA A 11 -5.78 0.13 15.12
N LYS A 12 -6.29 -0.15 16.32
CA LYS A 12 -6.02 0.68 17.52
C LYS A 12 -4.52 0.86 17.75
N LEU A 13 -3.75 -0.21 17.55
CA LEU A 13 -2.31 -0.26 17.65
C LEU A 13 -1.74 -0.48 16.24
N SER A 14 -1.91 0.52 15.34
CA SER A 14 -1.41 0.41 13.97
C SER A 14 0.11 0.44 13.92
N ALA A 15 0.71 -0.24 12.94
CA ALA A 15 2.15 -0.21 12.70
C ALA A 15 2.62 1.23 12.41
N SER A 16 1.89 1.99 11.61
CA SER A 16 2.19 3.40 11.30
C SER A 16 2.11 4.33 12.53
N GLY A 17 1.27 3.99 13.51
CA GLY A 17 1.17 4.73 14.78
C GLY A 17 2.15 4.26 15.86
N ALA A 18 3.01 3.26 15.60
CA ALA A 18 3.83 2.59 16.59
C ALA A 18 4.73 3.57 17.37
N LYS A 19 5.35 4.52 16.69
CA LYS A 19 6.18 5.56 17.33
C LYS A 19 5.39 6.35 18.39
N GLN A 20 4.12 6.66 18.13
CA GLN A 20 3.29 7.40 19.05
C GLN A 20 2.88 6.56 20.25
N TRP A 21 2.29 5.38 20.05
CA TRP A 21 1.78 4.59 21.16
C TRP A 21 2.85 3.86 21.96
N LEU A 22 4.03 3.58 21.39
CA LEU A 22 5.19 3.08 22.13
C LEU A 22 5.78 4.14 23.07
N ASN A 23 5.86 5.40 22.62
CA ASN A 23 6.40 6.48 23.44
C ASN A 23 5.38 7.09 24.42
N CYS A 24 4.09 7.03 24.09
CA CYS A 24 3.02 7.58 24.92
C CYS A 24 1.80 6.64 24.89
N PRO A 25 1.79 5.52 25.63
CA PRO A 25 0.66 4.58 25.66
C PRO A 25 -0.71 5.22 25.93
N PRO A 26 -0.84 6.27 26.78
CA PRO A 26 -2.11 6.95 26.98
C PRO A 26 -2.65 7.68 25.75
N SER A 27 -1.82 7.94 24.73
CA SER A 27 -2.23 8.64 23.49
C SER A 27 -3.34 7.92 22.77
N ILE A 28 -3.38 6.58 22.83
CA ILE A 28 -4.43 5.77 22.20
C ILE A 28 -5.80 6.14 22.76
N LYS A 29 -5.90 6.16 24.10
CA LYS A 29 -7.15 6.51 24.79
C LYS A 29 -7.51 7.97 24.57
N ALA A 30 -6.54 8.85 24.50
CA ALA A 30 -6.75 10.28 24.25
C ALA A 30 -7.24 10.55 22.83
N SER A 31 -6.91 9.69 21.87
CA SER A 31 -7.35 9.79 20.47
C SER A 31 -8.70 9.09 20.20
N GLU A 32 -9.23 8.32 21.17
CA GLU A 32 -10.53 7.67 21.02
C GLU A 32 -11.63 8.72 20.85
N GLY A 33 -12.41 8.57 19.77
CA GLY A 33 -13.53 9.50 19.45
C GLY A 33 -13.11 10.77 18.70
N ILE A 34 -11.83 10.97 18.44
CA ILE A 34 -11.36 12.03 17.54
C ILE A 34 -11.47 11.50 16.10
N ALA A 35 -12.34 12.13 15.31
CA ALA A 35 -12.46 11.77 13.89
C ALA A 35 -11.14 12.05 13.18
N ASP A 36 -10.62 11.05 12.50
CA ASP A 36 -9.46 11.19 11.63
C ASP A 36 -9.83 12.12 10.47
N LYS A 37 -9.22 13.30 10.41
CA LYS A 37 -9.45 14.23 9.31
C LYS A 37 -8.52 13.84 8.17
N SER A 38 -9.08 13.20 7.15
CA SER A 38 -8.39 13.02 5.89
C SER A 38 -7.91 14.37 5.36
N THR A 39 -6.66 14.42 4.92
CA THR A 39 -6.12 15.59 4.23
C THR A 39 -6.11 15.29 2.73
N VAL A 40 -6.13 16.32 1.89
CA VAL A 40 -6.01 16.19 0.43
C VAL A 40 -4.80 15.30 0.06
N PHE A 41 -3.69 15.44 0.77
CA PHE A 41 -2.49 14.61 0.55
C PHE A 41 -2.68 13.14 0.91
N ALA A 42 -3.45 12.85 1.97
CA ALA A 42 -3.78 11.47 2.32
C ALA A 42 -4.72 10.83 1.28
N GLU A 43 -5.63 11.61 0.72
CA GLU A 43 -6.54 11.17 -0.34
C GLU A 43 -5.81 10.95 -1.67
N GLU A 44 -4.86 11.85 -2.02
CA GLU A 44 -3.96 11.64 -3.16
C GLU A 44 -3.09 10.39 -2.97
N GLY A 45 -2.55 10.17 -1.77
CA GLY A 45 -1.80 8.96 -1.44
C GLY A 45 -2.65 7.70 -1.61
N THR A 46 -3.87 7.69 -1.08
CA THR A 46 -4.81 6.58 -1.27
C THR A 46 -5.08 6.31 -2.74
N PHE A 47 -5.29 7.36 -3.52
CA PHE A 47 -5.51 7.24 -4.96
C PHE A 47 -4.27 6.65 -5.70
N ALA A 48 -3.05 7.04 -5.30
CA ALA A 48 -1.83 6.48 -5.86
C ALA A 48 -1.71 4.97 -5.56
N HIS A 49 -2.04 4.53 -4.34
CA HIS A 49 -2.08 3.10 -3.99
C HIS A 49 -3.13 2.35 -4.82
N GLU A 50 -4.35 2.86 -4.94
CA GLU A 50 -5.41 2.24 -5.75
C GLU A 50 -4.99 2.12 -7.23
N LEU A 51 -4.31 3.13 -7.76
CA LEU A 51 -3.81 3.09 -9.13
C LEU A 51 -2.68 2.07 -9.29
N SER A 52 -1.75 1.97 -8.33
CA SER A 52 -0.69 0.96 -8.36
C SER A 52 -1.24 -0.47 -8.28
N GLU A 53 -2.27 -0.71 -7.47
CA GLU A 53 -2.98 -1.98 -7.37
C GLU A 53 -3.60 -2.40 -8.71
N LEU A 54 -4.16 -1.45 -9.47
CA LEU A 54 -4.68 -1.72 -10.81
C LEU A 54 -3.56 -2.20 -11.76
N TYR A 55 -2.37 -1.60 -11.69
CA TYR A 55 -1.22 -2.05 -12.49
C TYR A 55 -0.71 -3.43 -12.05
N PHE A 56 -0.66 -3.71 -10.75
CA PHE A 56 -0.26 -5.03 -10.24
C PHE A 56 -1.26 -6.11 -10.63
N SER A 57 -2.55 -5.82 -10.58
CA SER A 57 -3.59 -6.74 -11.04
C SER A 57 -3.43 -7.11 -12.52
N LEU A 58 -3.05 -6.14 -13.36
CA LEU A 58 -2.74 -6.41 -14.77
C LEU A 58 -1.49 -7.30 -14.93
N LYS A 59 -0.43 -7.04 -14.15
CA LYS A 59 0.86 -7.72 -14.32
C LYS A 59 0.89 -9.12 -13.68
N TYR A 60 0.26 -9.28 -12.52
CA TYR A 60 0.48 -10.43 -11.63
C TYR A 60 -0.80 -11.19 -11.26
N GLU A 61 -1.98 -10.57 -11.36
CA GLU A 61 -3.23 -11.15 -10.86
C GLU A 61 -4.22 -11.55 -11.98
N GLY A 62 -3.77 -11.47 -13.23
CA GLY A 62 -4.53 -11.96 -14.38
C GLY A 62 -5.63 -11.03 -14.88
N LEU A 63 -5.62 -9.75 -14.49
CA LEU A 63 -6.50 -8.75 -15.09
C LEU A 63 -6.18 -8.62 -16.57
N THR A 64 -7.21 -8.66 -17.44
CA THR A 64 -6.99 -8.51 -18.87
C THR A 64 -6.71 -7.04 -19.25
N GLN A 65 -6.00 -6.84 -20.37
CA GLN A 65 -5.75 -5.48 -20.88
C GLN A 65 -7.05 -4.70 -21.17
N PHE A 66 -8.10 -5.39 -21.58
CA PHE A 66 -9.41 -4.76 -21.80
C PHE A 66 -10.04 -4.26 -20.50
N GLU A 67 -10.00 -5.07 -19.44
CA GLU A 67 -10.52 -4.70 -18.12
C GLU A 67 -9.69 -3.57 -17.51
N PHE A 68 -8.37 -3.65 -17.62
CA PHE A 68 -7.47 -2.58 -17.21
C PHE A 68 -7.84 -1.26 -17.90
N ASN A 69 -7.92 -1.25 -19.22
CA ASN A 69 -8.23 -0.02 -19.97
C ASN A 69 -9.58 0.57 -19.56
N LYS A 70 -10.59 -0.28 -19.33
CA LYS A 70 -11.92 0.15 -18.86
C LYS A 70 -11.85 0.75 -17.45
N ALA A 71 -11.14 0.12 -16.52
CA ALA A 71 -10.95 0.64 -15.18
C ALA A 71 -10.14 1.95 -15.20
N PHE A 72 -9.05 2.00 -15.95
CA PHE A 72 -8.17 3.15 -16.06
C PHE A 72 -8.89 4.41 -16.57
N GLN A 73 -9.90 4.27 -17.46
CA GLN A 73 -10.72 5.42 -17.87
C GLN A 73 -11.51 6.04 -16.70
N ASN A 74 -11.87 5.24 -15.67
CA ASN A 74 -12.51 5.77 -14.46
C ASN A 74 -11.49 6.49 -13.57
N TYR A 75 -10.27 5.96 -13.46
CA TYR A 75 -9.18 6.64 -12.74
C TYR A 75 -8.85 7.99 -13.35
N LYS A 76 -8.81 8.13 -14.68
CA LYS A 76 -8.60 9.40 -15.38
C LYS A 76 -9.64 10.47 -15.08
N ARG A 77 -10.83 10.10 -14.60
CA ARG A 77 -11.90 11.05 -14.23
C ARG A 77 -11.86 11.45 -12.77
N ASN A 78 -10.98 10.83 -11.98
CA ASN A 78 -10.84 11.17 -10.56
C ASN A 78 -10.18 12.55 -10.41
N GLN A 79 -10.61 13.31 -9.41
CA GLN A 79 -10.07 14.65 -9.14
C GLN A 79 -8.59 14.67 -8.76
N TYR A 80 -8.06 13.54 -8.26
CA TYR A 80 -6.65 13.37 -7.87
C TYR A 80 -5.77 12.87 -9.01
N TYR A 81 -6.35 12.54 -10.18
CA TYR A 81 -5.57 12.11 -11.32
C TYR A 81 -4.77 13.25 -11.92
N SER A 82 -3.48 13.04 -12.11
CA SER A 82 -2.60 13.87 -12.93
C SER A 82 -1.65 12.97 -13.72
N GLU A 83 -1.10 13.48 -14.81
CA GLU A 83 -0.07 12.71 -15.56
C GLU A 83 1.19 12.54 -14.72
N GLU A 84 1.55 13.50 -13.86
CA GLU A 84 2.67 13.41 -12.93
C GLU A 84 2.47 12.26 -11.91
N LEU A 85 1.27 12.16 -11.31
CA LEU A 85 0.94 11.06 -10.41
C LEU A 85 1.00 9.71 -11.14
N ARG A 86 0.47 9.65 -12.37
CA ARG A 86 0.53 8.44 -13.18
C ARG A 86 1.97 8.00 -13.46
N GLU A 87 2.82 8.92 -13.89
CA GLU A 87 4.24 8.65 -14.17
C GLU A 87 4.97 8.15 -12.93
N TYR A 88 4.70 8.77 -11.78
CA TYR A 88 5.27 8.33 -10.49
C TYR A 88 4.82 6.91 -10.11
N VAL A 89 3.54 6.59 -10.28
CA VAL A 89 3.02 5.24 -10.03
C VAL A 89 3.62 4.23 -11.02
N GLU A 90 3.76 4.58 -12.30
CA GLU A 90 4.40 3.71 -13.29
C GLU A 90 5.88 3.44 -12.96
N GLU A 91 6.62 4.46 -12.48
CA GLU A 91 7.99 4.30 -11.99
C GLU A 91 8.06 3.37 -10.77
N TYR A 92 7.15 3.56 -9.81
CA TYR A 92 7.05 2.66 -8.66
C TYR A 92 6.78 1.22 -9.08
N VAL A 93 5.82 0.99 -9.98
CA VAL A 93 5.50 -0.35 -10.51
C VAL A 93 6.70 -0.96 -11.24
N ALA A 94 7.46 -0.16 -12.00
CA ALA A 94 8.66 -0.63 -12.67
C ALA A 94 9.76 -1.04 -11.66
N ASN A 95 9.95 -0.28 -10.59
CA ASN A 95 10.87 -0.64 -9.51
C ASN A 95 10.48 -1.95 -8.81
N VAL A 96 9.17 -2.14 -8.56
CA VAL A 96 8.67 -3.40 -8.00
C VAL A 96 8.92 -4.58 -8.97
N GLU A 97 8.72 -4.38 -10.27
CA GLU A 97 8.99 -5.39 -11.29
C GLU A 97 10.49 -5.78 -11.34
N GLU A 98 11.39 -4.80 -11.20
CA GLU A 98 12.83 -5.07 -11.09
C GLU A 98 13.13 -5.93 -9.86
N LYS A 99 12.58 -5.59 -8.68
CA LYS A 99 12.74 -6.38 -7.45
C LYS A 99 12.15 -7.79 -7.57
N TYR A 100 11.02 -7.94 -8.22
CA TYR A 100 10.44 -9.24 -8.50
C TYR A 100 11.32 -10.09 -9.40
N ASN A 101 11.91 -9.51 -10.45
CA ASN A 101 12.85 -10.20 -11.35
C ASN A 101 14.17 -10.58 -10.64
N GLU A 102 14.68 -9.71 -9.75
CA GLU A 102 15.81 -10.04 -8.87
C GLU A 102 15.47 -11.25 -7.97
N ALA A 103 14.25 -11.28 -7.40
CA ALA A 103 13.78 -12.37 -6.58
C ALA A 103 13.71 -13.70 -7.38
N LEU A 104 13.19 -13.66 -8.61
CA LEU A 104 13.15 -14.81 -9.51
C LEU A 104 14.55 -15.32 -9.85
N SER A 105 15.55 -14.44 -9.95
CA SER A 105 16.94 -14.84 -10.23
C SER A 105 17.61 -15.52 -9.02
N ARG A 106 17.13 -15.25 -7.80
CA ARG A 106 17.60 -15.91 -6.56
C ARG A 106 17.00 -17.30 -6.40
N ASP A 107 15.70 -17.42 -6.62
CA ASP A 107 14.93 -18.66 -6.48
C ASP A 107 13.70 -18.59 -7.38
N ASN A 108 13.36 -19.68 -8.06
CA ASN A 108 12.15 -19.75 -8.89
C ASN A 108 10.85 -19.77 -8.05
N ASP A 109 10.95 -20.09 -6.75
CA ASP A 109 9.81 -20.10 -5.82
C ASP A 109 9.67 -18.73 -5.15
N VAL A 110 9.07 -17.80 -5.88
CA VAL A 110 8.82 -16.43 -5.42
C VAL A 110 7.39 -16.30 -4.90
N ILE A 111 7.25 -15.79 -3.68
CA ILE A 111 5.98 -15.34 -3.14
C ILE A 111 5.94 -13.82 -3.25
N ALA A 112 4.98 -13.28 -4.01
CA ALA A 112 4.72 -11.85 -4.08
C ALA A 112 3.28 -11.56 -3.64
N LEU A 113 3.11 -10.62 -2.73
CA LEU A 113 1.82 -10.20 -2.19
C LEU A 113 1.70 -8.70 -2.40
N PHE A 114 0.53 -8.27 -2.87
CA PHE A 114 0.23 -6.86 -3.14
C PHE A 114 -0.94 -6.43 -2.26
N GLU A 115 -0.88 -5.22 -1.70
CA GLU A 115 -1.92 -4.62 -0.83
C GLU A 115 -2.51 -5.63 0.18
N THR A 116 -1.62 -6.39 0.82
CA THR A 116 -2.02 -7.51 1.66
C THR A 116 -2.17 -7.11 3.10
N LYS A 117 -3.32 -7.46 3.70
CA LYS A 117 -3.57 -7.28 5.12
C LYS A 117 -2.73 -8.26 5.94
N LEU A 118 -1.94 -7.72 6.85
CA LEU A 118 -1.08 -8.46 7.77
C LEU A 118 -1.72 -8.48 9.15
N ASP A 119 -1.99 -9.67 9.69
CA ASP A 119 -2.44 -9.84 11.06
C ASP A 119 -1.23 -9.82 12.01
N LEU A 120 -1.14 -8.79 12.81
CA LEU A 120 -0.10 -8.62 13.82
C LEU A 120 -0.60 -8.96 15.23
N GLY A 121 -1.84 -9.45 15.37
CA GLY A 121 -2.50 -9.73 16.66
C GLY A 121 -1.75 -10.71 17.56
N LYS A 122 -0.93 -11.59 16.96
CA LYS A 122 -0.05 -12.49 17.74
C LYS A 122 1.02 -11.74 18.54
N TYR A 123 1.49 -10.59 18.05
CA TYR A 123 2.58 -9.82 18.65
C TYR A 123 2.05 -8.61 19.41
N VAL A 124 1.05 -7.95 18.85
CA VAL A 124 0.42 -6.76 19.41
C VAL A 124 -1.09 -6.93 19.35
N PRO A 125 -1.80 -7.01 20.50
CA PRO A 125 -3.25 -7.18 20.53
C PRO A 125 -4.00 -6.16 19.67
N GLU A 126 -5.00 -6.61 18.92
CA GLU A 126 -5.83 -5.76 18.03
C GLU A 126 -5.03 -4.99 16.98
N SER A 127 -3.84 -5.46 16.63
CA SER A 127 -2.99 -4.85 15.61
C SER A 127 -3.08 -5.58 14.29
N PHE A 128 -3.19 -4.80 13.23
CA PHE A 128 -3.04 -5.24 11.85
C PHE A 128 -2.46 -4.09 11.03
N GLY A 129 -1.90 -4.42 9.89
CA GLY A 129 -1.38 -3.46 8.92
C GLY A 129 -1.70 -3.91 7.50
N THR A 130 -1.37 -3.09 6.53
CA THR A 130 -1.35 -3.46 5.11
C THR A 130 0.09 -3.31 4.63
N GLY A 131 0.58 -4.33 3.92
CA GLY A 131 1.85 -4.24 3.20
C GLY A 131 1.54 -3.96 1.74
N ASP A 132 2.11 -2.89 1.19
CA ASP A 132 1.85 -2.49 -0.20
C ASP A 132 2.41 -3.54 -1.15
N VAL A 133 3.68 -3.91 -0.99
CA VAL A 133 4.32 -5.02 -1.71
C VAL A 133 5.24 -5.80 -0.78
N ILE A 134 5.08 -7.11 -0.77
CA ILE A 134 5.91 -8.04 -0.01
C ILE A 134 6.41 -9.11 -0.99
N ILE A 135 7.74 -9.26 -1.09
CA ILE A 135 8.38 -10.27 -1.93
C ILE A 135 9.25 -11.15 -1.05
N PHE A 136 9.07 -12.46 -1.14
CA PHE A 136 9.88 -13.44 -0.45
C PHE A 136 10.45 -14.46 -1.45
N SER A 137 11.78 -14.64 -1.45
CA SER A 137 12.47 -15.56 -2.33
C SER A 137 13.85 -15.89 -1.79
N GLY A 138 14.26 -17.16 -1.83
CA GLY A 138 15.58 -17.61 -1.44
C GLY A 138 16.00 -17.21 -0.02
N GLY A 139 15.03 -17.14 0.93
CA GLY A 139 15.26 -16.73 2.32
C GLY A 139 15.38 -15.20 2.52
N VAL A 140 15.18 -14.40 1.48
CA VAL A 140 15.18 -12.94 1.54
C VAL A 140 13.74 -12.42 1.53
N LEU A 141 13.40 -11.54 2.48
CA LEU A 141 12.13 -10.81 2.56
C LEU A 141 12.37 -9.34 2.18
N GLU A 142 11.67 -8.89 1.15
CA GLU A 142 11.67 -7.48 0.73
C GLU A 142 10.27 -6.90 0.97
N ILE A 143 10.22 -5.74 1.59
CA ILE A 143 8.99 -4.99 1.84
C ILE A 143 9.17 -3.64 1.16
N ILE A 144 8.27 -3.31 0.23
CA ILE A 144 8.32 -2.08 -0.55
C ILE A 144 7.02 -1.33 -0.26
N ASP A 145 7.14 -0.06 0.10
CA ASP A 145 6.04 0.78 0.53
C ASP A 145 6.00 2.04 -0.36
N LEU A 146 4.82 2.33 -0.90
CA LEU A 146 4.59 3.50 -1.74
C LEU A 146 4.35 4.74 -0.86
N LYS A 147 5.17 5.75 -1.01
CA LYS A 147 4.98 7.05 -0.37
C LYS A 147 4.73 8.12 -1.43
N TYR A 148 3.47 8.55 -1.53
CA TYR A 148 3.08 9.66 -2.39
C TYR A 148 2.53 10.81 -1.55
N GLY A 149 2.90 12.05 -1.86
CA GLY A 149 2.43 13.24 -1.16
C GLY A 149 3.47 14.38 -1.10
N LYS A 150 3.56 15.06 0.03
CA LYS A 150 4.40 16.28 0.21
C LYS A 150 5.92 16.08 0.11
N GLY A 151 6.42 14.90 -0.14
CA GLY A 151 7.86 14.63 -0.17
C GLY A 151 8.54 14.79 1.19
N ILE A 152 7.81 14.56 2.28
CA ILE A 152 8.40 14.55 3.62
C ILE A 152 9.12 13.21 3.79
N GLU A 153 10.42 13.27 4.04
CA GLU A 153 11.23 12.09 4.30
C GLU A 153 10.71 11.32 5.52
N VAL A 154 10.42 10.03 5.33
CA VAL A 154 9.98 9.15 6.42
C VAL A 154 11.19 8.37 6.91
N SER A 155 11.63 8.62 8.13
CA SER A 155 12.68 7.81 8.76
C SER A 155 12.14 6.40 9.05
N ALA A 156 12.85 5.39 8.59
CA ALA A 156 12.61 3.98 8.92
C ALA A 156 12.87 3.70 10.42
#